data_220cbf6b8485cd341b5899f5259aba89
#
_entry.id   220cbf6b8485cd341b5899f5259aba89
#
_cell.length_a   1.000
_cell.length_b   1.000
_cell.length_c   1.000
_cell.angle_alpha   90.00
_cell.angle_beta   90.00
_cell.angle_gamma   90.00
#
_symmetry.space_group_name_H-M   'P 1'
#
loop_
_entity.id
_entity.type
_entity.pdbx_description
1 polymer ?
#
loop_
_entity_poly.entity_id
_entity_poly.type
_entity_poly.pdbx_seq_one_letter_code
_entity_poly.pdbx_strand_id
1 'polypeptide(L)'
;MGKILVLSAVTDDCYTKNSAYILKKYLADVQAGLDKYAGLIGADKRAYLLPEGSDTYGIEGDIYYGISNLTGDNPYSVAQNMEGKLPRPMIQDDFIATYKGDEVCVLTPEAARWIAVGSEVKAITVNVKGNSEVKEAKIGTPLSEVVDASGAKAVLVGGLKGEYVKPESLASMTVGTDFNSSSLTVIGADECIVDTLAKHMDQAWVNSCGKCVLCREGTLQYKTMVEDIIAGKAKMTDIDLIKDVGGLIKLGAYCPYGQNMPRPLLSAIELFSGEIEDHIKRKKCPANICYKKAAPYVILPDLCTGCTDCVDECDEDAILSKKGFIHIIDQDMCEQCGACVDACDEDAIVQVEGKMPRLPKKLVRVGKF
;
A
#
# COMPACT_ATOMS: atom_id res chain seq x y z
N MET A 1 24.95 29.76 -11.88
CA MET A 1 23.82 28.80 -12.03
C MET A 1 22.62 29.52 -11.44
N GLY A 2 21.56 29.70 -12.24
CA GLY A 2 20.30 30.29 -11.74
C GLY A 2 19.56 29.34 -10.84
N LYS A 3 18.49 29.80 -10.20
CA LYS A 3 17.61 28.98 -9.37
C LYS A 3 16.18 29.01 -9.89
N ILE A 4 15.55 27.85 -9.94
CA ILE A 4 14.12 27.73 -10.19
C ILE A 4 13.43 27.19 -8.93
N LEU A 5 12.47 27.93 -8.40
CA LEU A 5 11.64 27.50 -7.29
C LEU A 5 10.38 26.80 -7.83
N VAL A 6 10.20 25.54 -7.48
CA VAL A 6 9.06 24.73 -7.89
C VAL A 6 8.13 24.52 -6.70
N LEU A 7 6.89 24.99 -6.83
CA LEU A 7 5.82 24.62 -5.92
C LEU A 7 5.31 23.21 -6.33
N SER A 8 5.63 22.20 -5.54
CA SER A 8 5.21 20.84 -5.82
C SER A 8 4.01 20.45 -4.97
N ALA A 9 2.89 20.16 -5.64
CA ALA A 9 1.69 19.59 -5.02
C ALA A 9 1.62 18.06 -5.16
N VAL A 10 2.59 17.45 -5.84
CA VAL A 10 2.73 15.99 -5.92
C VAL A 10 3.18 15.47 -4.56
N THR A 11 2.59 14.39 -4.11
CA THR A 11 2.94 13.74 -2.84
C THR A 11 3.36 12.29 -3.07
N ASP A 12 4.28 11.82 -2.24
CA ASP A 12 4.68 10.42 -2.18
C ASP A 12 3.70 9.55 -1.36
N ASP A 13 2.66 10.15 -0.82
CA ASP A 13 1.66 9.49 0.02
C ASP A 13 0.28 9.54 -0.62
N CYS A 14 -0.16 8.39 -1.16
CA CYS A 14 -1.50 8.24 -1.74
C CYS A 14 -2.64 8.40 -0.72
N TYR A 15 -2.33 8.38 0.56
CA TYR A 15 -3.30 8.57 1.65
C TYR A 15 -3.58 10.04 1.98
N THR A 16 -2.89 11.00 1.36
CA THR A 16 -3.07 12.44 1.63
C THR A 16 -3.71 13.19 0.48
N LYS A 17 -4.58 14.15 0.81
CA LYS A 17 -5.22 15.11 -0.09
C LYS A 17 -4.91 16.56 0.28
N ASN A 18 -3.93 16.78 1.14
CA ASN A 18 -3.67 18.08 1.76
C ASN A 18 -3.25 19.13 0.75
N SER A 19 -2.34 18.81 -0.19
CA SER A 19 -1.87 19.77 -1.20
C SER A 19 -3.01 20.33 -2.04
N ALA A 20 -3.90 19.46 -2.53
CA ALA A 20 -5.07 19.84 -3.29
C ALA A 20 -6.03 20.73 -2.47
N TYR A 21 -6.27 20.34 -1.21
CA TYR A 21 -7.10 21.12 -0.30
C TYR A 21 -6.55 22.52 -0.04
N ILE A 22 -5.24 22.61 0.24
CA ILE A 22 -4.56 23.88 0.52
C ILE A 22 -4.58 24.78 -0.71
N LEU A 23 -4.28 24.26 -1.90
CA LEU A 23 -4.34 25.03 -3.14
C LEU A 23 -5.75 25.53 -3.43
N LYS A 24 -6.78 24.70 -3.22
CA LYS A 24 -8.16 25.08 -3.45
C LYS A 24 -8.65 26.19 -2.48
N LYS A 25 -8.22 26.12 -1.23
CA LYS A 25 -8.74 27.01 -0.16
C LYS A 25 -7.88 28.24 0.09
N TYR A 26 -6.55 28.14 -0.12
CA TYR A 26 -5.57 29.12 0.34
C TYR A 26 -4.56 29.51 -0.75
N LEU A 27 -4.96 29.51 -2.02
CA LEU A 27 -4.05 29.79 -3.13
C LEU A 27 -3.30 31.12 -2.97
N ALA A 28 -3.99 32.18 -2.53
CA ALA A 28 -3.37 33.49 -2.33
C ALA A 28 -2.24 33.47 -1.29
N ASP A 29 -2.45 32.78 -0.17
CA ASP A 29 -1.43 32.59 0.87
C ASP A 29 -0.25 31.79 0.33
N VAL A 30 -0.53 30.71 -0.42
CA VAL A 30 0.50 29.85 -1.03
C VAL A 30 1.36 30.66 -2.02
N GLN A 31 0.73 31.49 -2.86
CA GLN A 31 1.44 32.35 -3.81
C GLN A 31 2.31 33.41 -3.08
N ALA A 32 1.76 34.04 -2.04
CA ALA A 32 2.50 35.00 -1.23
C ALA A 32 3.73 34.33 -0.54
N GLY A 33 3.57 33.13 -0.06
CA GLY A 33 4.68 32.38 0.54
C GLY A 33 5.72 31.94 -0.47
N LEU A 34 5.28 31.53 -1.66
CA LEU A 34 6.18 31.21 -2.78
C LEU A 34 7.02 32.45 -3.18
N ASP A 35 6.39 33.61 -3.27
CA ASP A 35 7.06 34.89 -3.58
C ASP A 35 8.10 35.28 -2.52
N LYS A 36 7.71 35.18 -1.26
CA LYS A 36 8.59 35.47 -0.13
C LYS A 36 9.81 34.55 -0.10
N TYR A 37 9.57 33.23 -0.32
CA TYR A 37 10.65 32.24 -0.31
C TYR A 37 11.57 32.38 -1.53
N ALA A 38 11.01 32.66 -2.72
CA ALA A 38 11.79 32.92 -3.93
C ALA A 38 12.78 34.10 -3.71
N GLY A 39 12.31 35.17 -3.08
CA GLY A 39 13.16 36.33 -2.71
C GLY A 39 14.27 35.96 -1.74
N LEU A 40 13.98 35.08 -0.74
CA LEU A 40 14.96 34.63 0.25
C LEU A 40 16.10 33.80 -0.35
N ILE A 41 15.78 32.92 -1.31
CA ILE A 41 16.77 32.04 -1.93
C ILE A 41 17.39 32.58 -3.21
N GLY A 42 16.92 33.77 -3.67
CA GLY A 42 17.36 34.38 -4.92
C GLY A 42 16.94 33.58 -6.16
N ALA A 43 15.72 33.03 -6.17
CA ALA A 43 15.18 32.32 -7.33
C ALA A 43 14.47 33.29 -8.27
N ASP A 44 14.99 33.41 -9.50
CA ASP A 44 14.43 34.27 -10.54
C ASP A 44 13.28 33.61 -11.32
N LYS A 45 13.24 32.29 -11.31
CA LYS A 45 12.25 31.47 -12.02
C LYS A 45 11.34 30.73 -11.05
N ARG A 46 10.09 30.55 -11.46
CA ARG A 46 9.07 29.81 -10.71
C ARG A 46 8.39 28.81 -11.62
N ALA A 47 8.01 27.67 -11.07
CA ALA A 47 7.22 26.68 -11.74
C ALA A 47 6.30 25.95 -10.74
N TYR A 48 5.33 25.22 -11.27
CA TYR A 48 4.36 24.47 -10.49
C TYR A 48 4.36 23.04 -10.98
N LEU A 49 4.48 22.09 -10.06
CA LEU A 49 4.34 20.67 -10.35
C LEU A 49 3.07 20.15 -9.68
N LEU A 50 2.08 19.79 -10.50
CA LEU A 50 0.78 19.32 -10.05
C LEU A 50 0.65 17.80 -10.30
N PRO A 51 -0.20 17.11 -9.56
CA PRO A 51 -0.52 15.70 -9.86
C PRO A 51 -1.16 15.57 -11.25
N GLU A 52 -0.81 14.51 -11.98
CA GLU A 52 -1.40 14.19 -13.28
C GLU A 52 -2.94 14.12 -13.18
N GLY A 53 -3.63 14.77 -14.10
CA GLY A 53 -5.10 14.82 -14.12
C GLY A 53 -5.75 15.74 -13.07
N SER A 54 -4.95 16.48 -12.28
CA SER A 54 -5.50 17.46 -11.34
C SER A 54 -5.93 18.76 -12.02
N ASP A 55 -6.77 19.54 -11.33
CA ASP A 55 -7.11 20.90 -11.69
C ASP A 55 -5.89 21.83 -11.55
N THR A 56 -5.88 22.94 -12.27
CA THR A 56 -4.85 23.99 -12.13
C THR A 56 -5.06 24.88 -10.89
N TYR A 57 -6.19 24.77 -10.23
CA TYR A 57 -6.57 25.57 -9.05
C TYR A 57 -6.55 27.11 -9.30
N GLY A 58 -6.55 27.53 -10.58
CA GLY A 58 -6.40 28.96 -10.94
C GLY A 58 -4.95 29.47 -10.90
N ILE A 59 -3.97 28.57 -10.86
CA ILE A 59 -2.54 28.89 -10.98
C ILE A 59 -2.24 29.35 -12.40
N GLU A 60 -1.51 30.46 -12.53
CA GLU A 60 -0.96 30.96 -13.79
C GLU A 60 0.56 30.82 -13.79
N GLY A 61 1.15 30.42 -14.93
CA GLY A 61 2.60 30.27 -15.10
C GLY A 61 3.02 28.95 -15.70
N ASP A 62 4.27 28.55 -15.47
CA ASP A 62 4.85 27.31 -16.00
C ASP A 62 4.36 26.12 -15.16
N ILE A 63 3.35 25.41 -15.66
CA ILE A 63 2.76 24.25 -14.99
C ILE A 63 3.29 22.97 -15.64
N TYR A 64 3.76 22.05 -14.79
CA TYR A 64 4.15 20.69 -15.12
C TYR A 64 3.24 19.71 -14.40
N TYR A 65 3.06 18.53 -14.96
CA TYR A 65 2.27 17.48 -14.34
C TYR A 65 3.14 16.29 -13.98
N GLY A 66 2.95 15.77 -12.78
CA GLY A 66 3.66 14.56 -12.32
C GLY A 66 3.22 13.34 -13.11
N ILE A 67 4.19 12.64 -13.71
CA ILE A 67 3.97 11.44 -14.54
C ILE A 67 3.84 10.14 -13.74
N SER A 68 4.15 10.17 -12.47
CA SER A 68 4.01 9.02 -11.56
C SER A 68 4.00 9.50 -10.12
N ASN A 69 3.69 8.60 -9.20
CA ASN A 69 3.68 8.84 -7.75
C ASN A 69 5.10 9.03 -7.17
N LEU A 70 5.94 9.81 -7.84
CA LEU A 70 7.28 10.12 -7.37
C LEU A 70 7.25 11.08 -6.18
N THR A 71 8.29 10.99 -5.33
CA THR A 71 8.47 11.89 -4.19
C THR A 71 8.45 13.35 -4.63
N GLY A 72 7.36 14.05 -4.33
CA GLY A 72 7.12 15.41 -4.82
C GLY A 72 7.88 16.50 -4.06
N ASP A 73 8.54 16.15 -2.95
CA ASP A 73 9.37 17.03 -2.14
C ASP A 73 10.88 16.87 -2.43
N ASN A 74 11.25 15.86 -3.23
CA ASN A 74 12.64 15.63 -3.59
C ASN A 74 13.01 16.42 -4.86
N PRO A 75 13.99 17.34 -4.84
CA PRO A 75 14.35 18.16 -5.99
C PRO A 75 14.71 17.34 -7.24
N TYR A 76 15.34 16.18 -7.08
CA TYR A 76 15.64 15.27 -8.19
C TYR A 76 14.41 14.71 -8.85
N SER A 77 13.47 14.22 -8.06
CA SER A 77 12.21 13.68 -8.56
C SER A 77 11.39 14.76 -9.25
N VAL A 78 11.40 15.97 -8.69
CA VAL A 78 10.74 17.14 -9.28
C VAL A 78 11.37 17.51 -10.62
N ALA A 79 12.70 17.63 -10.69
CA ALA A 79 13.39 17.93 -11.95
C ALA A 79 13.08 16.91 -13.04
N GLN A 80 13.04 15.62 -12.71
CA GLN A 80 12.72 14.55 -13.66
C GLN A 80 11.27 14.59 -14.11
N ASN A 81 10.33 14.85 -13.19
CA ASN A 81 8.93 15.06 -13.55
C ASN A 81 8.78 16.22 -14.55
N MET A 82 9.47 17.34 -14.32
CA MET A 82 9.47 18.50 -15.23
C MET A 82 10.07 18.15 -16.61
N GLU A 83 11.01 17.22 -16.68
CA GLU A 83 11.58 16.72 -17.93
C GLU A 83 10.72 15.65 -18.64
N GLY A 84 9.63 15.20 -18.01
CA GLY A 84 8.83 14.08 -18.51
C GLY A 84 9.58 12.74 -18.54
N LYS A 85 10.54 12.55 -17.63
CA LYS A 85 11.39 11.36 -17.57
C LYS A 85 11.13 10.53 -16.33
N LEU A 86 11.20 9.21 -16.50
CA LEU A 86 11.24 8.31 -15.36
C LEU A 86 12.53 8.51 -14.53
N PRO A 87 12.49 8.32 -13.21
CA PRO A 87 13.66 8.46 -12.36
C PRO A 87 14.82 7.57 -12.84
N ARG A 88 16.01 8.14 -12.86
CA ARG A 88 17.25 7.38 -13.11
C ARG A 88 17.99 7.17 -11.79
N PRO A 89 18.83 6.12 -11.66
CA PRO A 89 19.71 5.97 -10.53
C PRO A 89 20.57 7.23 -10.33
N MET A 90 20.67 7.71 -9.09
CA MET A 90 21.59 8.80 -8.76
C MET A 90 23.02 8.36 -9.05
N ILE A 91 23.76 9.21 -9.76
CA ILE A 91 25.23 9.13 -9.79
C ILE A 91 25.71 9.95 -8.58
N GLN A 92 26.66 9.41 -7.85
CA GLN A 92 27.09 9.89 -6.51
C GLN A 92 27.59 11.36 -6.46
N ASP A 93 27.86 11.97 -7.60
CA ASP A 93 28.48 13.30 -7.71
C ASP A 93 27.46 14.46 -7.88
N ASP A 94 26.17 14.14 -8.05
CA ASP A 94 25.14 15.18 -8.30
C ASP A 94 24.39 15.51 -7.00
N PHE A 95 24.99 16.32 -6.14
CA PHE A 95 24.32 16.82 -4.92
C PHE A 95 23.25 17.90 -5.20
N ILE A 96 23.23 18.48 -6.40
CA ILE A 96 22.32 19.55 -6.79
C ILE A 96 21.46 19.08 -7.96
N ALA A 97 20.14 19.03 -7.74
CA ALA A 97 19.20 18.77 -8.81
C ALA A 97 19.10 19.97 -9.75
N THR A 98 19.18 19.75 -11.06
CA THR A 98 19.11 20.82 -12.05
C THR A 98 18.03 20.55 -13.10
N TYR A 99 17.41 21.64 -13.57
CA TYR A 99 16.50 21.65 -14.69
C TYR A 99 16.88 22.76 -15.67
N LYS A 100 17.22 22.37 -16.92
CA LYS A 100 17.69 23.29 -17.98
C LYS A 100 18.84 24.22 -17.53
N GLY A 101 19.72 23.71 -16.66
CA GLY A 101 20.88 24.44 -16.16
C GLY A 101 20.65 25.29 -14.90
N ASP A 102 19.44 25.37 -14.38
CA ASP A 102 19.12 26.02 -13.11
C ASP A 102 18.99 25.00 -11.97
N GLU A 103 19.43 25.38 -10.77
CA GLU A 103 19.23 24.59 -9.54
C GLU A 103 17.74 24.52 -9.20
N VAL A 104 17.23 23.31 -8.94
CA VAL A 104 15.84 23.08 -8.56
C VAL A 104 15.69 23.16 -7.04
N CYS A 105 14.94 24.16 -6.59
CA CYS A 105 14.48 24.28 -5.20
C CYS A 105 13.01 23.90 -5.13
N VAL A 106 12.60 23.16 -4.11
CA VAL A 106 11.22 22.69 -3.98
C VAL A 106 10.56 23.26 -2.74
N LEU A 107 9.29 23.62 -2.88
CA LEU A 107 8.42 24.04 -1.79
C LEU A 107 7.06 23.36 -1.91
N THR A 108 6.52 22.86 -0.81
CA THR A 108 5.16 22.29 -0.79
C THR A 108 4.12 23.39 -0.56
N PRO A 109 2.85 23.20 -0.97
CA PRO A 109 1.78 24.18 -0.72
C PRO A 109 1.60 24.49 0.78
N GLU A 110 1.77 23.51 1.65
CA GLU A 110 1.68 23.69 3.10
C GLU A 110 2.82 24.56 3.63
N ALA A 111 4.05 24.27 3.23
CA ALA A 111 5.22 25.05 3.63
C ALA A 111 5.15 26.48 3.08
N ALA A 112 4.68 26.68 1.84
CA ALA A 112 4.47 27.98 1.27
C ALA A 112 3.47 28.82 2.08
N ARG A 113 2.31 28.22 2.41
CA ARG A 113 1.31 28.88 3.27
C ARG A 113 1.89 29.26 4.64
N TRP A 114 2.66 28.41 5.28
CA TRP A 114 3.29 28.71 6.58
C TRP A 114 4.28 29.87 6.49
N ILE A 115 5.06 29.96 5.42
CA ILE A 115 5.98 31.09 5.17
C ILE A 115 5.21 32.40 5.02
N ALA A 116 4.02 32.37 4.39
CA ALA A 116 3.19 33.55 4.20
C ALA A 116 2.59 34.06 5.51
N VAL A 117 1.88 33.20 6.22
CA VAL A 117 0.97 33.60 7.31
C VAL A 117 1.43 33.16 8.70
N GLY A 118 2.55 32.43 8.82
CA GLY A 118 3.03 31.92 10.11
C GLY A 118 2.04 30.95 10.77
N SER A 119 1.33 30.13 9.99
CA SER A 119 0.21 29.33 10.48
C SER A 119 0.64 28.24 11.44
N GLU A 120 -0.02 28.16 12.58
CA GLU A 120 0.06 27.04 13.53
C GLU A 120 -0.94 25.92 13.21
N VAL A 121 -1.70 26.07 12.11
CA VAL A 121 -2.75 25.13 11.72
C VAL A 121 -2.26 24.25 10.60
N LYS A 122 -2.41 22.94 10.77
CA LYS A 122 -2.03 21.91 9.80
C LYS A 122 -3.27 21.28 9.16
N ALA A 123 -3.22 21.06 7.86
CA ALA A 123 -4.20 20.25 7.15
C ALA A 123 -3.87 18.76 7.35
N ILE A 124 -4.86 17.97 7.67
CA ILE A 124 -4.72 16.53 7.97
C ILE A 124 -5.78 15.76 7.20
N THR A 125 -5.35 14.83 6.38
CA THR A 125 -6.27 13.91 5.71
C THR A 125 -6.66 12.77 6.65
N VAL A 126 -7.94 12.61 6.89
CA VAL A 126 -8.51 11.50 7.66
C VAL A 126 -9.19 10.54 6.70
N ASN A 127 -8.72 9.29 6.68
CA ASN A 127 -9.26 8.22 5.84
C ASN A 127 -10.00 7.21 6.71
N VAL A 128 -11.28 6.96 6.37
CA VAL A 128 -12.13 5.99 7.08
C VAL A 128 -12.91 5.19 6.05
N LYS A 129 -12.73 3.89 5.99
CA LYS A 129 -13.47 2.98 5.08
C LYS A 129 -13.51 3.48 3.62
N GLY A 130 -12.37 3.92 3.11
CA GLY A 130 -12.22 4.41 1.73
C GLY A 130 -12.68 5.86 1.48
N ASN A 131 -13.31 6.50 2.45
CA ASN A 131 -13.64 7.92 2.39
C ASN A 131 -12.51 8.76 2.95
N SER A 132 -12.18 9.88 2.29
CA SER A 132 -11.14 10.80 2.73
C SER A 132 -11.71 12.19 2.96
N GLU A 133 -11.42 12.76 4.11
CA GLU A 133 -11.78 14.12 4.51
C GLU A 133 -10.51 14.86 4.95
N VAL A 134 -10.39 16.15 4.63
CA VAL A 134 -9.30 16.98 5.15
C VAL A 134 -9.83 17.85 6.28
N LYS A 135 -9.22 17.72 7.45
CA LYS A 135 -9.49 18.51 8.66
C LYS A 135 -8.33 19.45 8.93
N GLU A 136 -8.63 20.58 9.54
CA GLU A 136 -7.63 21.52 10.04
C GLU A 136 -7.53 21.41 11.55
N ALA A 137 -6.31 21.25 12.05
CA ALA A 137 -6.05 21.22 13.49
C ALA A 137 -4.82 22.01 13.85
N LYS A 138 -4.79 22.62 15.04
CA LYS A 138 -3.61 23.33 15.53
C LYS A 138 -2.48 22.36 15.84
N ILE A 139 -1.26 22.80 15.66
CA ILE A 139 -0.07 22.08 16.12
C ILE A 139 -0.19 21.88 17.64
N GLY A 140 0.09 20.68 18.12
CA GLY A 140 -0.07 20.31 19.52
C GLY A 140 -1.44 19.75 19.91
N THR A 141 -2.45 19.80 19.01
CA THR A 141 -3.75 19.15 19.26
C THR A 141 -3.58 17.63 19.32
N PRO A 142 -4.12 16.93 20.32
CA PRO A 142 -4.12 15.47 20.37
C PRO A 142 -4.78 14.85 19.12
N LEU A 143 -4.20 13.79 18.57
CA LEU A 143 -4.76 13.14 17.38
C LEU A 143 -6.14 12.52 17.63
N SER A 144 -6.45 12.16 18.87
CA SER A 144 -7.78 11.70 19.29
C SER A 144 -8.90 12.75 19.13
N GLU A 145 -8.55 14.03 19.06
CA GLU A 145 -9.51 15.11 18.77
C GLU A 145 -9.70 15.34 17.26
N VAL A 146 -8.74 14.87 16.45
CA VAL A 146 -8.79 15.01 14.99
C VAL A 146 -9.57 13.89 14.34
N VAL A 147 -9.41 12.66 14.84
CA VAL A 147 -10.03 11.45 14.28
C VAL A 147 -10.77 10.66 15.35
N ASP A 148 -12.02 10.29 15.04
CA ASP A 148 -12.74 9.29 15.82
C ASP A 148 -12.31 7.90 15.38
N ALA A 149 -11.59 7.20 16.25
CA ALA A 149 -11.14 5.83 16.06
C ALA A 149 -11.85 4.85 17.00
N SER A 150 -13.04 5.20 17.50
CA SER A 150 -13.83 4.35 18.40
C SER A 150 -14.19 3.03 17.71
N GLY A 151 -13.82 1.90 18.32
CA GLY A 151 -14.05 0.57 17.78
C GLY A 151 -13.13 0.20 16.60
N ALA A 152 -12.15 1.03 16.25
CA ALA A 152 -11.14 0.70 15.26
C ALA A 152 -10.14 -0.33 15.80
N LYS A 153 -9.57 -1.11 14.90
CA LYS A 153 -8.48 -2.06 15.19
C LYS A 153 -7.15 -1.32 15.40
N ALA A 154 -6.89 -0.32 14.57
CA ALA A 154 -5.69 0.53 14.60
C ALA A 154 -5.92 1.83 13.84
N VAL A 155 -4.93 2.72 13.93
CA VAL A 155 -4.81 3.89 13.06
C VAL A 155 -3.40 3.89 12.44
N LEU A 156 -3.32 4.00 11.12
CA LEU A 156 -2.07 4.28 10.44
C LEU A 156 -1.84 5.79 10.51
N VAL A 157 -0.82 6.19 11.25
CA VAL A 157 -0.42 7.58 11.42
C VAL A 157 0.77 7.85 10.51
N GLY A 158 0.61 8.77 9.56
CA GLY A 158 1.71 9.18 8.67
C GLY A 158 1.78 8.47 7.32
N GLY A 159 0.73 7.75 6.90
CA GLY A 159 0.59 7.16 5.57
C GLY A 159 1.70 6.16 5.21
N LEU A 160 2.21 6.22 3.98
CA LEU A 160 3.22 5.27 3.46
C LEU A 160 4.53 5.24 4.24
N LYS A 161 4.83 6.28 5.01
CA LYS A 161 6.05 6.42 5.84
C LYS A 161 5.76 6.33 7.34
N GLY A 162 4.51 6.09 7.69
CA GLY A 162 4.00 6.15 9.04
C GLY A 162 4.13 4.84 9.82
N GLU A 163 3.28 4.70 10.81
CA GLU A 163 3.21 3.50 11.64
C GLU A 163 1.77 3.21 12.09
N TYR A 164 1.47 1.95 12.27
CA TYR A 164 0.22 1.53 12.90
C TYR A 164 0.33 1.70 14.40
N VAL A 165 -0.67 2.34 14.97
CA VAL A 165 -0.80 2.54 16.42
C VAL A 165 -2.17 2.06 16.90
N LYS A 166 -2.27 1.74 18.19
CA LYS A 166 -3.56 1.46 18.82
C LYS A 166 -4.35 2.75 18.98
N PRO A 167 -5.69 2.72 18.86
CA PRO A 167 -6.55 3.90 19.02
C PRO A 167 -6.29 4.69 20.30
N GLU A 168 -5.97 3.99 21.40
CA GLU A 168 -5.71 4.59 22.72
C GLU A 168 -4.46 5.48 22.72
N SER A 169 -3.48 5.18 21.84
CA SER A 169 -2.24 5.95 21.74
C SER A 169 -2.43 7.34 21.16
N LEU A 170 -3.53 7.57 20.41
CA LEU A 170 -3.82 8.85 19.77
C LEU A 170 -3.96 10.02 20.75
N ALA A 171 -4.35 9.75 21.99
CA ALA A 171 -4.49 10.78 23.02
C ALA A 171 -3.14 11.36 23.48
N SER A 172 -2.05 10.59 23.34
CA SER A 172 -0.68 11.01 23.68
C SER A 172 0.10 11.54 22.48
N MET A 173 -0.38 11.33 21.25
CA MET A 173 0.22 11.81 20.01
C MET A 173 -0.41 13.14 19.61
N THR A 174 0.41 14.06 19.09
CA THR A 174 -0.05 15.39 18.75
C THR A 174 0.24 15.78 17.30
N VAL A 175 -0.60 16.66 16.77
CA VAL A 175 -0.43 17.24 15.44
C VAL A 175 0.92 17.98 15.36
N GLY A 176 1.72 17.66 14.35
CA GLY A 176 2.97 18.36 14.03
C GLY A 176 4.24 17.80 14.67
N THR A 177 4.14 16.92 15.66
CA THR A 177 5.31 16.36 16.35
C THR A 177 5.51 14.85 16.10
N ASP A 178 4.43 14.07 16.04
CA ASP A 178 4.48 12.61 16.05
C ASP A 178 4.14 11.98 14.70
N PHE A 179 4.17 12.78 13.62
CA PHE A 179 3.78 12.25 12.34
C PHE A 179 4.51 12.79 11.09
N ASN A 180 4.94 11.85 10.25
CA ASN A 180 5.79 12.10 9.09
C ASN A 180 5.02 12.62 7.87
N SER A 181 3.75 12.30 7.74
CA SER A 181 2.85 12.86 6.74
C SER A 181 1.57 13.35 7.41
N SER A 182 0.80 14.17 6.71
CA SER A 182 -0.42 14.74 7.28
C SER A 182 -1.63 13.85 6.97
N SER A 183 -1.52 12.54 7.24
CA SER A 183 -2.61 11.58 7.03
C SER A 183 -2.81 10.63 8.22
N LEU A 184 -4.08 10.34 8.50
CA LEU A 184 -4.56 9.37 9.48
C LEU A 184 -5.50 8.41 8.77
N THR A 185 -5.20 7.11 8.78
CA THR A 185 -6.08 6.10 8.18
C THR A 185 -6.58 5.15 9.26
N VAL A 186 -7.89 5.14 9.47
CA VAL A 186 -8.55 4.27 10.46
C VAL A 186 -8.75 2.90 9.85
N ILE A 187 -8.27 1.88 10.54
CA ILE A 187 -8.44 0.47 10.18
C ILE A 187 -9.57 -0.11 11.01
N GLY A 188 -10.66 -0.49 10.37
CA GLY A 188 -11.84 -1.05 11.03
C GLY A 188 -11.60 -2.42 11.65
N ALA A 189 -12.44 -2.79 12.62
CA ALA A 189 -12.38 -4.12 13.24
C ALA A 189 -12.68 -5.26 12.26
N ASP A 190 -13.42 -4.95 11.19
CA ASP A 190 -13.82 -5.83 10.10
C ASP A 190 -12.79 -5.92 8.96
N GLU A 191 -11.71 -5.13 9.00
CA GLU A 191 -10.65 -5.13 7.99
C GLU A 191 -9.53 -6.12 8.33
N CYS A 192 -8.94 -6.74 7.32
CA CYS A 192 -7.77 -7.60 7.48
C CYS A 192 -6.49 -6.77 7.41
N ILE A 193 -5.63 -6.90 8.43
CA ILE A 193 -4.37 -6.17 8.45
C ILE A 193 -3.43 -6.63 7.32
N VAL A 194 -3.43 -7.91 6.98
CA VAL A 194 -2.53 -8.44 5.93
C VAL A 194 -2.95 -7.95 4.55
N ASP A 195 -4.26 -7.91 4.25
CA ASP A 195 -4.78 -7.31 3.01
C ASP A 195 -4.46 -5.81 2.92
N THR A 196 -4.62 -5.09 4.04
CA THR A 196 -4.25 -3.67 4.13
C THR A 196 -2.76 -3.48 3.89
N LEU A 197 -1.91 -4.32 4.47
CA LEU A 197 -0.47 -4.29 4.25
C LEU A 197 -0.08 -4.60 2.80
N ALA A 198 -0.75 -5.56 2.14
CA ALA A 198 -0.47 -5.87 0.74
C ALA A 198 -0.71 -4.64 -0.16
N LYS A 199 -1.85 -3.97 0.02
CA LYS A 199 -2.16 -2.72 -0.69
C LYS A 199 -1.16 -1.62 -0.37
N HIS A 200 -0.74 -1.52 0.88
CA HIS A 200 0.23 -0.53 1.33
C HIS A 200 1.61 -0.79 0.72
N MET A 201 2.09 -2.04 0.72
CA MET A 201 3.39 -2.40 0.15
C MET A 201 3.40 -2.29 -1.38
N ASP A 202 2.29 -2.57 -2.05
CA ASP A 202 2.15 -2.30 -3.48
C ASP A 202 2.31 -0.81 -3.79
N GLN A 203 1.62 0.07 -3.06
CA GLN A 203 1.78 1.51 -3.19
C GLN A 203 3.20 1.97 -2.83
N ALA A 204 3.81 1.39 -1.82
CA ALA A 204 5.18 1.71 -1.44
C ALA A 204 6.19 1.33 -2.54
N TRP A 205 6.00 0.21 -3.22
CA TRP A 205 6.80 -0.19 -4.37
C TRP A 205 6.61 0.74 -5.57
N VAL A 206 5.36 1.05 -5.93
CA VAL A 206 5.03 1.97 -7.04
C VAL A 206 5.60 3.36 -6.81
N ASN A 207 5.58 3.87 -5.57
CA ASN A 207 6.09 5.19 -5.22
C ASN A 207 7.60 5.25 -5.02
N SER A 208 8.30 4.13 -5.06
CA SER A 208 9.76 4.12 -5.02
C SER A 208 10.34 4.75 -6.28
N CYS A 209 11.18 5.77 -6.13
CA CYS A 209 11.85 6.41 -7.28
C CYS A 209 12.89 5.51 -7.97
N GLY A 210 13.19 4.32 -7.44
CA GLY A 210 14.09 3.33 -8.01
C GLY A 210 15.59 3.65 -7.92
N LYS A 211 16.00 4.76 -7.31
CA LYS A 211 17.40 5.19 -7.28
C LYS A 211 18.28 4.37 -6.33
N CYS A 212 17.83 4.19 -5.10
CA CYS A 212 18.56 3.41 -4.11
C CYS A 212 18.27 1.91 -4.31
N VAL A 213 19.29 1.12 -4.54
CA VAL A 213 19.15 -0.33 -4.79
C VAL A 213 18.40 -1.01 -3.64
N LEU A 214 18.81 -0.77 -2.39
CA LEU A 214 18.18 -1.39 -1.22
C LEU A 214 16.72 -0.94 -1.01
N CYS A 215 16.36 0.28 -1.39
CA CYS A 215 14.96 0.72 -1.37
C CYS A 215 14.16 0.05 -2.50
N ARG A 216 14.64 0.09 -3.75
CA ARG A 216 13.95 -0.49 -4.91
C ARG A 216 13.70 -1.98 -4.75
N GLU A 217 14.76 -2.74 -4.46
CA GLU A 217 14.68 -4.19 -4.31
C GLU A 217 13.95 -4.56 -3.01
N GLY A 218 14.20 -3.83 -1.93
CA GLY A 218 13.56 -4.10 -0.63
C GLY A 218 12.06 -3.81 -0.63
N THR A 219 11.58 -2.78 -1.33
CA THR A 219 10.12 -2.55 -1.45
C THR A 219 9.44 -3.65 -2.26
N LEU A 220 10.10 -4.14 -3.33
CA LEU A 220 9.62 -5.28 -4.09
C LEU A 220 9.58 -6.55 -3.23
N GLN A 221 10.64 -6.82 -2.45
CA GLN A 221 10.66 -7.96 -1.54
C GLN A 221 9.55 -7.86 -0.48
N TYR A 222 9.31 -6.71 0.10
CA TYR A 222 8.23 -6.50 1.05
C TYR A 222 6.85 -6.79 0.45
N LYS A 223 6.59 -6.27 -0.76
CA LYS A 223 5.38 -6.58 -1.50
C LYS A 223 5.23 -8.09 -1.66
N THR A 224 6.24 -8.77 -2.21
CA THR A 224 6.22 -10.21 -2.46
C THR A 224 6.01 -11.02 -1.16
N MET A 225 6.71 -10.67 -0.07
CA MET A 225 6.56 -11.38 1.21
C MET A 225 5.14 -11.25 1.79
N VAL A 226 4.51 -10.08 1.68
CA VAL A 226 3.13 -9.90 2.14
C VAL A 226 2.14 -10.63 1.24
N GLU A 227 2.37 -10.64 -0.08
CA GLU A 227 1.59 -11.43 -1.04
C GLU A 227 1.71 -12.94 -0.76
N ASP A 228 2.90 -13.42 -0.40
CA ASP A 228 3.12 -14.81 0.00
C ASP A 228 2.39 -15.18 1.31
N ILE A 229 2.23 -14.23 2.24
CA ILE A 229 1.38 -14.45 3.43
C ILE A 229 -0.08 -14.68 2.99
N ILE A 230 -0.60 -13.83 2.08
CA ILE A 230 -1.97 -13.98 1.54
C ILE A 230 -2.11 -15.29 0.74
N ALA A 231 -1.11 -15.65 -0.05
CA ALA A 231 -1.10 -16.88 -0.84
C ALA A 231 -0.90 -18.15 0.01
N GLY A 232 -0.68 -18.02 1.33
CA GLY A 232 -0.42 -19.15 2.22
C GLY A 232 0.93 -19.84 1.99
N LYS A 233 1.87 -19.19 1.31
CA LYS A 233 3.23 -19.69 1.01
C LYS A 233 4.26 -19.31 2.07
N ALA A 234 4.00 -18.24 2.83
CA ALA A 234 4.91 -17.70 3.83
C ALA A 234 5.11 -18.66 5.01
N LYS A 235 6.30 -18.55 5.62
CA LYS A 235 6.72 -19.28 6.82
C LYS A 235 6.96 -18.30 7.97
N MET A 236 6.95 -18.76 9.20
CA MET A 236 7.23 -17.91 10.38
C MET A 236 8.64 -17.31 10.35
N THR A 237 9.59 -17.99 9.72
CA THR A 237 10.96 -17.48 9.51
C THR A 237 11.01 -16.23 8.62
N ASP A 238 10.01 -16.02 7.77
CA ASP A 238 9.96 -14.88 6.86
C ASP A 238 9.70 -13.57 7.63
N ILE A 239 9.12 -13.64 8.83
CA ILE A 239 8.95 -12.49 9.72
C ILE A 239 10.31 -11.90 10.14
N ASP A 240 11.27 -12.74 10.46
CA ASP A 240 12.62 -12.28 10.80
C ASP A 240 13.32 -11.70 9.57
N LEU A 241 13.14 -12.33 8.40
CA LEU A 241 13.65 -11.81 7.13
C LEU A 241 13.06 -10.43 6.80
N ILE A 242 11.76 -10.21 7.04
CA ILE A 242 11.12 -8.89 6.86
C ILE A 242 11.80 -7.83 7.73
N LYS A 243 12.12 -8.15 8.99
CA LYS A 243 12.82 -7.22 9.90
C LYS A 243 14.22 -6.90 9.40
N ASP A 244 14.96 -7.90 8.94
CA ASP A 244 16.32 -7.73 8.40
C ASP A 244 16.31 -6.88 7.13
N VAL A 245 15.42 -7.17 6.19
CA VAL A 245 15.24 -6.36 4.97
C VAL A 245 14.90 -4.91 5.32
N GLY A 246 14.04 -4.68 6.32
CA GLY A 246 13.72 -3.33 6.80
C GLY A 246 14.92 -2.57 7.33
N GLY A 247 15.79 -3.24 8.08
CA GLY A 247 17.05 -2.69 8.54
C GLY A 247 17.97 -2.28 7.39
N LEU A 248 18.09 -3.11 6.36
CA LEU A 248 18.90 -2.85 5.18
C LEU A 248 18.34 -1.68 4.35
N ILE A 249 17.02 -1.61 4.15
CA ILE A 249 16.37 -0.50 3.44
C ILE A 249 16.66 0.81 4.17
N LYS A 250 16.48 0.84 5.49
CA LYS A 250 16.72 2.03 6.32
C LYS A 250 18.17 2.52 6.22
N LEU A 251 19.14 1.61 6.22
CA LEU A 251 20.56 1.92 6.11
C LEU A 251 20.97 2.39 4.72
N GLY A 252 20.42 1.79 3.66
CA GLY A 252 20.85 2.03 2.29
C GLY A 252 19.99 3.02 1.50
N ALA A 253 18.93 3.57 2.09
CA ALA A 253 18.13 4.60 1.45
C ALA A 253 18.66 6.00 1.76
N TYR A 254 18.80 6.83 0.73
CA TYR A 254 19.33 8.20 0.87
C TYR A 254 18.28 9.23 1.29
N CYS A 255 17.00 8.97 1.03
CA CYS A 255 15.94 9.95 1.31
C CYS A 255 15.01 9.47 2.44
N PRO A 256 14.27 10.41 3.08
CA PRO A 256 13.32 10.08 4.14
C PRO A 256 12.24 9.08 3.75
N TYR A 257 11.85 9.04 2.45
CA TYR A 257 10.88 8.05 1.95
C TYR A 257 11.40 6.63 2.19
N GLY A 258 12.55 6.29 1.59
CA GLY A 258 13.11 4.93 1.73
C GLY A 258 13.47 4.58 3.17
N GLN A 259 13.98 5.55 3.96
CA GLN A 259 14.35 5.32 5.36
C GLN A 259 13.14 5.00 6.26
N ASN A 260 11.96 5.54 5.96
CA ASN A 260 10.75 5.36 6.77
C ASN A 260 9.75 4.35 6.20
N MET A 261 9.85 3.99 4.92
CA MET A 261 8.93 3.05 4.27
C MET A 261 8.80 1.68 4.98
N PRO A 262 9.82 1.14 5.67
CA PRO A 262 9.67 -0.10 6.43
C PRO A 262 8.77 -0.01 7.66
N ARG A 263 8.56 1.19 8.21
CA ARG A 263 7.84 1.38 9.50
C ARG A 263 6.43 0.82 9.52
N PRO A 264 5.57 1.03 8.50
CA PRO A 264 4.21 0.48 8.52
C PRO A 264 4.19 -1.03 8.65
N LEU A 265 4.99 -1.75 7.87
CA LEU A 265 5.03 -3.21 7.94
C LEU A 265 5.59 -3.70 9.28
N LEU A 266 6.65 -3.08 9.78
CA LEU A 266 7.26 -3.48 11.05
C LEU A 266 6.34 -3.20 12.23
N SER A 267 5.68 -2.04 12.29
CA SER A 267 4.72 -1.72 13.36
C SER A 267 3.48 -2.62 13.32
N ALA A 268 3.01 -3.00 12.12
CA ALA A 268 1.91 -3.94 12.00
C ALA A 268 2.29 -5.34 12.49
N ILE A 269 3.52 -5.81 12.21
CA ILE A 269 4.02 -7.11 12.73
C ILE A 269 4.05 -7.11 14.25
N GLU A 270 4.43 -6.01 14.88
CA GLU A 270 4.43 -5.90 16.35
C GLU A 270 3.01 -5.89 16.93
N LEU A 271 2.12 -5.07 16.36
CA LEU A 271 0.77 -4.90 16.90
C LEU A 271 -0.16 -6.08 16.61
N PHE A 272 0.02 -6.74 15.46
CA PHE A 272 -0.90 -7.76 14.95
C PHE A 272 -0.23 -9.12 14.75
N SER A 273 0.79 -9.43 15.57
CA SER A 273 1.53 -10.69 15.49
C SER A 273 0.62 -11.92 15.45
N GLY A 274 -0.44 -11.94 16.28
CA GLY A 274 -1.41 -13.04 16.31
C GLY A 274 -2.22 -13.20 15.03
N GLU A 275 -2.69 -12.10 14.42
CA GLU A 275 -3.43 -12.13 13.16
C GLU A 275 -2.53 -12.56 12.00
N ILE A 276 -1.29 -12.10 11.98
CA ILE A 276 -0.30 -12.49 10.96
C ILE A 276 0.08 -13.97 11.13
N GLU A 277 0.25 -14.43 12.37
CA GLU A 277 0.50 -15.85 12.68
C GLU A 277 -0.66 -16.75 12.25
N ASP A 278 -1.90 -16.32 12.43
CA ASP A 278 -3.09 -17.06 11.96
C ASP A 278 -3.09 -17.18 10.43
N HIS A 279 -2.68 -16.14 9.70
CA HIS A 279 -2.53 -16.21 8.24
C HIS A 279 -1.43 -17.19 7.84
N ILE A 280 -0.26 -17.14 8.47
CA ILE A 280 0.89 -17.97 8.09
C ILE A 280 0.69 -19.44 8.49
N LYS A 281 0.37 -19.71 9.78
CA LYS A 281 0.32 -21.07 10.32
C LYS A 281 -0.99 -21.77 10.04
N ARG A 282 -2.11 -21.05 10.19
CA ARG A 282 -3.46 -21.62 10.12
C ARG A 282 -4.13 -21.38 8.78
N LYS A 283 -3.52 -20.59 7.92
CA LYS A 283 -4.10 -20.13 6.64
C LYS A 283 -5.53 -19.61 6.85
N LYS A 284 -5.72 -18.83 7.91
CA LYS A 284 -7.02 -18.28 8.33
C LYS A 284 -6.97 -16.78 8.39
N CYS A 285 -7.87 -16.12 7.65
CA CYS A 285 -8.09 -14.68 7.75
C CYS A 285 -9.26 -14.41 8.72
N PRO A 286 -9.03 -13.76 9.87
CA PRO A 286 -10.12 -13.45 10.80
C PRO A 286 -11.25 -12.60 10.19
N ALA A 287 -10.91 -11.73 9.25
CA ALA A 287 -11.86 -10.88 8.53
C ALA A 287 -12.50 -11.55 7.29
N ASN A 288 -12.10 -12.77 6.93
CA ASN A 288 -12.54 -13.51 5.73
C ASN A 288 -12.34 -12.75 4.41
N ILE A 289 -11.30 -11.93 4.31
CA ILE A 289 -10.98 -11.12 3.14
C ILE A 289 -9.95 -11.83 2.25
N CYS A 290 -8.80 -12.24 2.83
CA CYS A 290 -7.65 -12.80 2.09
C CYS A 290 -7.92 -14.21 1.57
N TYR A 291 -8.48 -15.04 2.42
CA TYR A 291 -8.91 -16.37 2.03
C TYR A 291 -10.42 -16.34 1.82
N LYS A 292 -10.87 -15.83 0.70
CA LYS A 292 -12.08 -16.37 0.12
C LYS A 292 -11.68 -17.80 -0.26
N LYS A 293 -12.02 -18.80 0.55
CA LYS A 293 -12.09 -20.17 0.04
C LYS A 293 -13.03 -20.02 -1.16
N ALA A 294 -12.47 -20.06 -2.36
CA ALA A 294 -13.31 -20.31 -3.51
C ALA A 294 -14.11 -21.54 -3.13
N ALA A 295 -15.38 -21.57 -3.49
CA ALA A 295 -16.24 -22.68 -3.10
C ALA A 295 -15.53 -23.98 -3.50
N PRO A 296 -15.32 -24.93 -2.56
CA PRO A 296 -14.51 -26.11 -2.84
C PRO A 296 -15.12 -26.94 -3.95
N TYR A 297 -14.31 -27.41 -4.87
CA TYR A 297 -14.73 -28.43 -5.79
C TYR A 297 -14.86 -29.76 -5.05
N VAL A 298 -15.98 -30.44 -5.25
CA VAL A 298 -16.24 -31.77 -4.69
C VAL A 298 -16.74 -32.69 -5.77
N ILE A 299 -16.49 -34.00 -5.60
CA ILE A 299 -17.01 -35.03 -6.50
C ILE A 299 -18.25 -35.62 -5.86
N LEU A 300 -19.38 -35.47 -6.54
CA LEU A 300 -20.66 -36.03 -6.10
C LEU A 300 -20.65 -37.54 -6.24
N PRO A 301 -20.83 -38.30 -5.13
CA PRO A 301 -20.71 -39.76 -5.13
C PRO A 301 -21.69 -40.46 -6.03
N ASP A 302 -22.88 -39.88 -6.18
CA ASP A 302 -23.99 -40.44 -6.96
C ASP A 302 -23.80 -40.33 -8.48
N LEU A 303 -22.94 -39.41 -8.92
CA LEU A 303 -22.67 -39.14 -10.34
C LEU A 303 -21.33 -39.71 -10.78
N CYS A 304 -20.38 -39.89 -9.86
CA CYS A 304 -19.05 -40.35 -10.21
C CYS A 304 -19.05 -41.83 -10.67
N THR A 305 -18.59 -42.06 -11.90
CA THR A 305 -18.44 -43.41 -12.48
C THR A 305 -17.07 -44.05 -12.20
N GLY A 306 -16.11 -43.28 -11.68
CA GLY A 306 -14.76 -43.76 -11.40
C GLY A 306 -13.93 -43.99 -12.67
N CYS A 307 -14.11 -43.16 -13.71
CA CYS A 307 -13.44 -43.24 -15.02
C CYS A 307 -11.95 -42.93 -14.93
N THR A 308 -11.53 -41.97 -14.12
CA THR A 308 -10.18 -41.40 -13.89
C THR A 308 -9.80 -40.17 -14.72
N ASP A 309 -10.62 -39.73 -15.68
CA ASP A 309 -10.29 -38.63 -16.60
C ASP A 309 -9.97 -37.31 -15.87
N CYS A 310 -10.66 -37.03 -14.77
CA CYS A 310 -10.39 -35.85 -13.94
C CYS A 310 -9.00 -35.89 -13.24
N VAL A 311 -8.39 -37.07 -13.12
CA VAL A 311 -7.08 -37.25 -12.47
C VAL A 311 -5.98 -36.83 -13.44
N ASP A 312 -6.13 -37.20 -14.72
CA ASP A 312 -5.15 -36.93 -15.76
C ASP A 312 -5.02 -35.42 -16.06
N GLU A 313 -6.06 -34.66 -15.71
CA GLU A 313 -6.08 -33.18 -15.85
C GLU A 313 -5.70 -32.42 -14.56
N CYS A 314 -5.29 -33.13 -13.51
CA CYS A 314 -4.94 -32.49 -12.25
C CYS A 314 -3.42 -32.41 -12.08
N ASP A 315 -2.84 -31.25 -12.43
CA ASP A 315 -1.40 -30.98 -12.33
C ASP A 315 -0.86 -31.07 -10.89
N GLU A 316 -1.74 -30.92 -9.87
CA GLU A 316 -1.36 -30.90 -8.45
C GLU A 316 -1.54 -32.28 -7.79
N ASP A 317 -1.89 -33.33 -8.53
CA ASP A 317 -2.19 -34.67 -7.98
C ASP A 317 -3.18 -34.64 -6.79
N ALA A 318 -4.07 -33.65 -6.77
CA ALA A 318 -5.00 -33.41 -5.66
C ALA A 318 -6.20 -34.36 -5.64
N ILE A 319 -6.30 -35.36 -6.56
CA ILE A 319 -7.43 -36.24 -6.67
C ILE A 319 -7.03 -37.69 -6.27
N LEU A 320 -7.49 -38.10 -5.10
CA LEU A 320 -7.37 -39.49 -4.67
C LEU A 320 -8.28 -40.36 -5.53
N SER A 321 -7.71 -41.29 -6.28
CA SER A 321 -8.42 -42.05 -7.30
C SER A 321 -8.08 -43.52 -7.32
N LYS A 322 -9.02 -44.31 -7.82
CA LYS A 322 -8.83 -45.70 -8.25
C LYS A 322 -9.95 -46.02 -9.21
N LYS A 323 -9.63 -46.63 -10.36
CA LYS A 323 -10.62 -47.02 -11.36
C LYS A 323 -11.78 -47.84 -10.76
N GLY A 324 -13.02 -47.41 -11.01
CA GLY A 324 -14.24 -48.01 -10.48
C GLY A 324 -14.56 -47.66 -9.01
N PHE A 325 -13.85 -46.66 -8.46
CA PHE A 325 -14.13 -46.10 -7.14
C PHE A 325 -14.53 -44.61 -7.29
N ILE A 326 -15.31 -44.13 -6.34
CA ILE A 326 -15.63 -42.73 -6.24
C ILE A 326 -14.34 -41.94 -5.91
N HIS A 327 -13.98 -40.96 -6.72
CA HIS A 327 -12.81 -40.16 -6.51
C HIS A 327 -13.06 -39.10 -5.43
N ILE A 328 -11.99 -38.60 -4.83
CA ILE A 328 -12.06 -37.63 -3.72
C ILE A 328 -11.02 -36.54 -4.00
N ILE A 329 -11.46 -35.27 -3.98
CA ILE A 329 -10.55 -34.14 -4.08
C ILE A 329 -9.98 -33.83 -2.68
N ASP A 330 -8.66 -33.84 -2.55
CA ASP A 330 -7.96 -33.38 -1.37
C ASP A 330 -7.98 -31.83 -1.37
N GLN A 331 -8.72 -31.25 -0.43
CA GLN A 331 -8.93 -29.80 -0.36
C GLN A 331 -7.69 -29.02 0.09
N ASP A 332 -6.71 -29.73 0.66
CA ASP A 332 -5.46 -29.12 1.11
C ASP A 332 -4.43 -29.04 -0.04
N MET A 333 -4.56 -29.92 -1.05
CA MET A 333 -3.73 -29.94 -2.25
C MET A 333 -4.36 -29.23 -3.45
N CYS A 334 -5.69 -29.08 -3.47
CA CYS A 334 -6.43 -28.53 -4.60
C CYS A 334 -6.23 -27.01 -4.72
N GLU A 335 -5.65 -26.57 -5.84
CA GLU A 335 -5.49 -25.14 -6.18
C GLU A 335 -6.76 -24.50 -6.78
N GLN A 336 -7.82 -25.28 -6.95
CA GLN A 336 -9.13 -24.83 -7.44
C GLN A 336 -9.11 -24.26 -8.88
N CYS A 337 -8.25 -24.75 -9.74
CA CYS A 337 -8.13 -24.36 -11.14
C CYS A 337 -9.36 -24.70 -12.01
N GLY A 338 -10.16 -25.74 -11.62
CA GLY A 338 -11.36 -26.14 -12.34
C GLY A 338 -11.13 -27.12 -13.50
N ALA A 339 -9.89 -27.44 -13.90
CA ALA A 339 -9.60 -28.32 -15.05
C ALA A 339 -10.31 -29.68 -14.96
N CYS A 340 -10.41 -30.25 -13.76
CA CYS A 340 -11.10 -31.51 -13.53
C CYS A 340 -12.62 -31.43 -13.79
N VAL A 341 -13.24 -30.24 -13.74
CA VAL A 341 -14.66 -30.05 -14.05
C VAL A 341 -14.88 -30.24 -15.53
N ASP A 342 -14.06 -29.60 -16.36
CA ASP A 342 -14.16 -29.67 -17.83
C ASP A 342 -13.87 -31.09 -18.37
N ALA A 343 -13.09 -31.88 -17.61
CA ALA A 343 -12.77 -33.26 -17.95
C ALA A 343 -13.82 -34.30 -17.48
N CYS A 344 -14.87 -33.86 -16.78
CA CYS A 344 -15.86 -34.78 -16.21
C CYS A 344 -17.11 -34.85 -17.07
N ASP A 345 -17.20 -35.84 -17.96
CA ASP A 345 -18.36 -36.06 -18.83
C ASP A 345 -19.68 -36.32 -18.06
N GLU A 346 -19.60 -36.70 -16.79
CA GLU A 346 -20.74 -37.02 -15.93
C GLU A 346 -21.22 -35.84 -15.07
N ASP A 347 -20.65 -34.65 -15.25
CA ASP A 347 -20.93 -33.47 -14.41
C ASP A 347 -20.87 -33.77 -12.90
N ALA A 348 -20.03 -34.74 -12.52
CA ALA A 348 -19.92 -35.18 -11.13
C ALA A 348 -19.12 -34.19 -10.25
N ILE A 349 -18.39 -33.26 -10.83
CA ILE A 349 -17.54 -32.30 -10.10
C ILE A 349 -18.21 -30.93 -10.06
N VAL A 350 -18.52 -30.46 -8.85
CA VAL A 350 -19.22 -29.20 -8.64
C VAL A 350 -18.53 -28.34 -7.60
N GLN A 351 -18.68 -27.02 -7.74
CA GLN A 351 -18.36 -26.09 -6.66
C GLN A 351 -19.52 -26.00 -5.67
N VAL A 352 -19.22 -26.11 -4.37
CA VAL A 352 -20.23 -26.08 -3.32
C VAL A 352 -20.16 -24.78 -2.55
N GLU A 353 -21.16 -23.92 -2.77
CA GLU A 353 -21.39 -22.74 -1.94
C GLU A 353 -22.33 -23.10 -0.79
N GLY A 354 -21.82 -23.08 0.45
CA GLY A 354 -22.63 -23.33 1.64
C GLY A 354 -22.43 -24.69 2.29
N LYS A 355 -23.53 -25.44 2.54
CA LYS A 355 -23.46 -26.71 3.28
C LYS A 355 -22.87 -27.81 2.42
N MET A 356 -21.73 -28.38 2.88
CA MET A 356 -21.06 -29.50 2.21
C MET A 356 -22.01 -30.71 2.09
N PRO A 357 -22.09 -31.34 0.92
CA PRO A 357 -22.78 -32.60 0.77
C PRO A 357 -22.05 -33.72 1.55
N ARG A 358 -22.73 -34.85 1.75
CA ARG A 358 -22.09 -36.03 2.33
C ARG A 358 -21.10 -36.59 1.32
N LEU A 359 -19.82 -36.67 1.69
CA LEU A 359 -18.73 -37.12 0.83
C LEU A 359 -18.02 -38.35 1.47
N PRO A 360 -17.46 -39.26 0.66
CA PRO A 360 -16.65 -40.35 1.17
C PRO A 360 -15.33 -39.83 1.73
N LYS A 361 -14.92 -40.31 2.91
CA LYS A 361 -13.62 -39.98 3.53
C LYS A 361 -12.48 -40.89 3.08
N LYS A 362 -12.79 -41.92 2.32
CA LYS A 362 -11.85 -42.91 1.74
C LYS A 362 -12.45 -43.46 0.46
N LEU A 363 -11.63 -44.04 -0.39
CA LEU A 363 -12.09 -44.64 -1.64
C LEU A 363 -13.17 -45.73 -1.39
N VAL A 364 -14.35 -45.51 -1.98
CA VAL A 364 -15.50 -46.41 -1.94
C VAL A 364 -15.84 -46.80 -3.38
N ARG A 365 -16.22 -48.06 -3.61
CA ARG A 365 -16.65 -48.51 -4.94
C ARG A 365 -17.90 -47.72 -5.38
N VAL A 366 -17.95 -47.38 -6.66
CA VAL A 366 -19.13 -46.78 -7.27
C VAL A 366 -20.39 -47.60 -6.96
N GLY A 367 -21.49 -46.89 -6.58
CA GLY A 367 -22.76 -47.51 -6.17
C GLY A 367 -22.77 -48.15 -4.78
N LYS A 368 -21.74 -47.95 -3.95
CA LYS A 368 -21.67 -48.51 -2.57
C LYS A 368 -21.49 -47.42 -1.49
N PHE A 369 -21.74 -46.16 -1.78
CA PHE A 369 -21.66 -45.04 -0.82
C PHE A 369 -23.04 -44.61 -0.30
#